data_d0d21b5eeb9f78af122e7d361499a958
#
_entry.id   d0d21b5eeb9f78af122e7d361499a958
#
_cell.length_a   1.000
_cell.length_b   1.000
_cell.length_c   1.000
_cell.angle_alpha   90.00
_cell.angle_beta   90.00
_cell.angle_gamma   90.00
#
_symmetry.space_group_name_H-M   'P 1'
#
loop_
_entity.id
_entity.type
_entity.pdbx_description
1 polymer ?
#
loop_
_entity_poly.entity_id
_entity_poly.type
_entity_poly.pdbx_seq_one_letter_code
_entity_poly.pdbx_strand_id
1 'polypeptide(L)'
;MITSDNSPTPSTTLPSPSADDLLTQIEEMAAALMTVRDIALLTDMSSEETDTFVYAVKNSLDNPLAKAYRKGRLWTKLALRRKVVDFALKGSPAAQPLADEYLKENELL
;
A
#
# COMPACT_ATOMS: atom_id res chain seq x y z
N MET A 1 29.00 -23.04 6.30
CA MET A 1 28.93 -22.79 6.06
C MET A 1 28.28 -22.30 5.74
N ILE A 2 28.46 -22.19 5.94
CA ILE A 2 28.03 -21.77 5.69
C ILE A 2 27.35 -21.17 5.56
N THR A 3 27.31 -21.21 5.59
CA THR A 3 26.86 -20.73 5.44
C THR A 3 26.24 -19.93 5.44
N SER A 4 26.45 -19.91 5.64
CA SER A 4 26.01 -19.29 5.67
C SER A 4 25.48 -18.42 5.60
N ASP A 5 25.69 -18.47 5.70
CA ASP A 5 25.39 -17.79 5.67
C ASP A 5 24.86 -17.14 5.53
N ASN A 6 24.81 -17.21 5.59
CA ASN A 6 24.52 -16.70 5.38
C ASN A 6 23.81 -16.08 5.34
N SER A 7 23.65 -16.08 5.55
CA SER A 7 23.24 -15.55 5.56
C SER A 7 22.64 -14.81 5.71
N PRO A 8 22.48 -14.69 5.87
CA PRO A 8 21.98 -13.96 6.07
C PRO A 8 21.54 -13.00 6.31
N THR A 9 21.41 -13.29 6.85
CA THR A 9 21.00 -12.31 7.12
C THR A 9 21.10 -11.33 6.55
N PRO A 10 21.27 -11.59 5.98
CA PRO A 10 21.33 -10.56 5.24
C PRO A 10 20.60 -9.40 5.20
N SER A 11 19.84 -9.25 5.43
CA SER A 11 19.06 -8.05 5.34
C SER A 11 19.71 -6.90 6.04
N THR A 12 20.37 -7.15 7.09
CA THR A 12 20.95 -6.09 7.91
C THR A 12 22.12 -5.41 7.24
N THR A 13 22.68 -6.05 6.25
CA THR A 13 23.83 -5.52 5.56
C THR A 13 23.49 -5.02 4.16
N LEU A 14 22.21 -4.88 3.88
CA LEU A 14 21.77 -4.45 2.57
C LEU A 14 22.20 -3.02 2.29
N PRO A 15 22.58 -2.75 1.06
CA PRO A 15 22.81 -1.36 0.66
C PRO A 15 21.49 -0.61 0.66
N SER A 16 21.58 0.70 0.50
CA SER A 16 20.37 1.49 0.33
C SER A 16 19.57 0.96 -0.85
N PRO A 17 18.26 0.84 -0.72
CA PRO A 17 17.45 0.33 -1.81
C PRO A 17 17.52 1.25 -3.02
N SER A 18 17.41 0.67 -4.20
CA SER A 18 17.25 1.44 -5.41
C SER A 18 15.89 2.14 -5.38
N ALA A 19 15.69 3.06 -6.33
CA ALA A 19 14.40 3.74 -6.45
C ALA A 19 13.26 2.74 -6.62
N ASP A 20 13.48 1.68 -7.42
CA ASP A 20 12.48 0.65 -7.65
C ASP A 20 12.18 -0.13 -6.37
N ASP A 21 13.22 -0.44 -5.59
CA ASP A 21 13.04 -1.14 -4.32
C ASP A 21 12.26 -0.28 -3.33
N LEU A 22 12.53 1.01 -3.30
CA LEU A 22 11.82 1.92 -2.43
C LEU A 22 10.34 1.98 -2.80
N LEU A 23 10.03 2.09 -4.09
CA LEU A 23 8.65 2.12 -4.56
C LEU A 23 7.93 0.83 -4.20
N THR A 24 8.60 -0.32 -4.37
CA THR A 24 8.03 -1.60 -4.00
C THR A 24 7.76 -1.68 -2.51
N GLN A 25 8.70 -1.22 -1.68
CA GLN A 25 8.52 -1.21 -0.23
C GLN A 25 7.34 -0.35 0.18
N ILE A 26 7.21 0.84 -0.43
CA ILE A 26 6.10 1.74 -0.12
C ILE A 26 4.78 1.08 -0.51
N GLU A 27 4.73 0.47 -1.69
CA GLU A 27 3.52 -0.20 -2.14
C GLU A 27 3.12 -1.33 -1.19
N GLU A 28 4.09 -2.15 -0.74
CA GLU A 28 3.82 -3.26 0.16
C GLU A 28 3.33 -2.78 1.53
N MET A 29 3.96 -1.74 2.07
CA MET A 29 3.54 -1.20 3.36
C MET A 29 2.17 -0.53 3.26
N ALA A 30 1.89 0.14 2.16
CA ALA A 30 0.59 0.74 1.92
C ALA A 30 -0.48 -0.35 1.80
N ALA A 31 -0.15 -1.48 1.18
CA ALA A 31 -1.06 -2.62 1.09
C ALA A 31 -1.35 -3.21 2.47
N ALA A 32 -0.41 -3.08 3.40
CA ALA A 32 -0.62 -3.46 4.80
C ALA A 32 -1.39 -2.39 5.58
N LEU A 33 -1.85 -1.33 4.90
CA LEU A 33 -2.66 -0.24 5.44
C LEU A 33 -1.92 0.62 6.47
N MET A 34 -0.61 0.71 6.32
CA MET A 34 0.19 1.59 7.16
C MET A 34 0.02 3.04 6.75
N THR A 35 0.16 3.94 7.70
CA THR A 35 0.03 5.37 7.42
C THR A 35 1.24 5.88 6.63
N VAL A 36 1.05 7.01 5.94
CA VAL A 36 2.13 7.65 5.19
C VAL A 36 3.33 7.94 6.10
N ARG A 37 3.08 8.45 7.31
CA ARG A 37 4.16 8.81 8.23
C ARG A 37 4.91 7.60 8.75
N ASP A 38 4.21 6.50 9.02
CA ASP A 38 4.87 5.25 9.44
C ASP A 38 5.75 4.71 8.31
N ILE A 39 5.26 4.77 7.08
CA ILE A 39 6.02 4.33 5.92
C ILE A 39 7.27 5.20 5.75
N ALA A 40 7.12 6.53 5.90
CA ALA A 40 8.24 7.44 5.80
C ALA A 40 9.30 7.12 6.85
N LEU A 41 8.86 6.81 8.07
CA LEU A 41 9.78 6.46 9.15
C LEU A 41 10.53 5.17 8.85
N LEU A 42 9.83 4.15 8.38
CA LEU A 42 10.45 2.86 8.09
C LEU A 42 11.39 2.91 6.88
N THR A 43 11.19 3.85 5.98
CA THR A 43 12.04 4.02 4.81
C THR A 43 13.10 5.08 5.02
N ASP A 44 13.29 5.54 6.26
CA ASP A 44 14.33 6.49 6.65
C ASP A 44 14.28 7.81 5.90
N MET A 45 13.08 8.28 5.61
CA MET A 45 12.92 9.58 4.98
C MET A 45 13.28 10.69 5.94
N SER A 46 13.94 11.73 5.42
CA SER A 46 14.20 12.94 6.18
C SER A 46 12.88 13.66 6.49
N SER A 47 12.93 14.65 7.36
CA SER A 47 11.76 15.45 7.69
C SER A 47 11.19 16.12 6.44
N GLU A 48 12.07 16.66 5.59
CA GLU A 48 11.63 17.30 4.34
C GLU A 48 11.01 16.31 3.38
N GLU A 49 11.64 15.14 3.23
CA GLU A 49 11.11 14.09 2.35
C GLU A 49 9.75 13.61 2.83
N THR A 50 9.61 13.45 4.16
CA THR A 50 8.35 13.04 4.75
C THR A 50 7.25 14.06 4.45
N ASP A 51 7.55 15.35 4.64
CA ASP A 51 6.56 16.39 4.37
C ASP A 51 6.15 16.42 2.90
N THR A 52 7.11 16.25 2.00
CA THR A 52 6.83 16.20 0.57
C THR A 52 5.95 15.00 0.23
N PHE A 53 6.25 13.84 0.82
CA PHE A 53 5.49 12.62 0.59
C PHE A 53 4.05 12.78 1.10
N VAL A 54 3.91 13.25 2.34
CA VAL A 54 2.58 13.49 2.93
C VAL A 54 1.77 14.45 2.08
N TYR A 55 2.39 15.55 1.65
CA TYR A 55 1.70 16.55 0.83
C TYR A 55 1.27 15.96 -0.51
N ALA A 56 2.13 15.18 -1.14
CA ALA A 56 1.82 14.56 -2.44
C ALA A 56 0.66 13.57 -2.33
N VAL A 57 0.64 12.76 -1.26
CA VAL A 57 -0.45 11.82 -1.04
C VAL A 57 -1.74 12.57 -0.76
N LYS A 58 -1.68 13.56 0.13
CA LYS A 58 -2.86 14.30 0.55
C LYS A 58 -3.51 15.04 -0.62
N ASN A 59 -2.71 15.57 -1.52
CA ASN A 59 -3.20 16.38 -2.64
C ASN A 59 -3.26 15.61 -3.96
N SER A 60 -3.07 14.30 -3.93
CA SER A 60 -3.15 13.43 -5.11
C SER A 60 -2.23 13.89 -6.24
N LEU A 61 -1.04 14.32 -5.88
CA LEU A 61 -0.08 14.79 -6.87
C LEU A 61 0.53 13.63 -7.66
N ASP A 62 1.01 13.94 -8.86
CA ASP A 62 1.69 12.98 -9.70
C ASP A 62 3.14 12.83 -9.23
N ASN A 63 3.31 12.04 -8.20
CA ASN A 63 4.58 11.80 -7.53
C ASN A 63 4.77 10.29 -7.43
N PRO A 64 5.94 9.74 -7.81
CA PRO A 64 6.13 8.29 -7.82
C PRO A 64 5.89 7.64 -6.45
N LEU A 65 6.31 8.27 -5.37
CA LEU A 65 6.12 7.71 -4.03
C LEU A 65 4.65 7.71 -3.64
N ALA A 66 3.95 8.81 -3.93
CA ALA A 66 2.52 8.92 -3.66
C ALA A 66 1.73 7.92 -4.49
N LYS A 67 2.14 7.71 -5.75
CA LYS A 67 1.49 6.74 -6.61
C LYS A 67 1.66 5.32 -6.06
N ALA A 68 2.87 4.98 -5.61
CA ALA A 68 3.13 3.67 -5.02
C ALA A 68 2.27 3.47 -3.76
N TYR A 69 2.13 4.50 -2.94
CA TYR A 69 1.29 4.44 -1.76
C TYR A 69 -0.17 4.18 -2.13
N ARG A 70 -0.71 4.96 -3.07
CA ARG A 70 -2.10 4.78 -3.50
C ARG A 70 -2.32 3.40 -4.11
N LYS A 71 -1.36 2.94 -4.92
CA LYS A 71 -1.47 1.63 -5.57
C LYS A 71 -1.52 0.51 -4.54
N GLY A 72 -0.66 0.58 -3.52
CA GLY A 72 -0.67 -0.43 -2.46
C GLY A 72 -2.00 -0.49 -1.74
N ARG A 73 -2.56 0.66 -1.38
CA ARG A 73 -3.85 0.70 -0.72
C ARG A 73 -4.97 0.19 -1.62
N LEU A 74 -4.87 0.46 -2.91
CA LEU A 74 -5.86 -0.04 -3.87
C LEU A 74 -5.82 -1.56 -3.99
N TRP A 75 -4.64 -2.17 -3.92
CA TRP A 75 -4.56 -3.64 -3.92
C TRP A 75 -5.32 -4.25 -2.76
N THR A 76 -5.20 -3.66 -1.58
CA THR A 76 -5.94 -4.14 -0.40
C THR A 76 -7.43 -3.86 -0.53
N LYS A 77 -7.78 -2.68 -1.04
CA LYS A 77 -9.18 -2.35 -1.30
C LYS A 77 -9.79 -3.38 -2.25
N LEU A 78 -9.07 -3.77 -3.30
CA LEU A 78 -9.52 -4.79 -4.24
C LEU A 78 -9.75 -6.11 -3.52
N ALA A 79 -8.80 -6.54 -2.69
CA ALA A 79 -8.91 -7.81 -1.97
C ALA A 79 -10.13 -7.80 -1.03
N LEU A 80 -10.32 -6.70 -0.30
CA LEU A 80 -11.46 -6.58 0.61
C LEU A 80 -12.78 -6.55 -0.14
N ARG A 81 -12.84 -5.81 -1.25
CA ARG A 81 -14.06 -5.73 -2.05
C ARG A 81 -14.42 -7.06 -2.68
N ARG A 82 -13.44 -7.84 -3.11
CA ARG A 82 -13.69 -9.18 -3.63
C ARG A 82 -14.36 -10.05 -2.59
N LYS A 83 -13.93 -9.96 -1.33
CA LYS A 83 -14.55 -10.70 -0.24
C LYS A 83 -15.98 -10.28 -0.02
N VAL A 84 -16.23 -8.97 0.01
CA VAL A 84 -17.57 -8.44 0.21
C VAL A 84 -18.51 -8.90 -0.92
N VAL A 85 -18.05 -8.79 -2.16
CA VAL A 85 -18.86 -9.21 -3.31
C VAL A 85 -19.14 -10.70 -3.24
N ASP A 86 -18.14 -11.52 -2.89
CA ASP A 86 -18.34 -12.95 -2.77
C ASP A 86 -19.38 -13.29 -1.72
N PHE A 87 -19.31 -12.68 -0.53
CA PHE A 87 -20.30 -12.89 0.52
C PHE A 87 -21.68 -12.40 0.09
N ALA A 88 -21.77 -11.27 -0.61
CA ALA A 88 -23.03 -10.74 -1.08
C ALA A 88 -23.69 -11.71 -2.07
N LEU A 89 -22.89 -12.28 -2.97
CA LEU A 89 -23.41 -13.25 -3.95
C LEU A 89 -23.87 -14.54 -3.28
N LYS A 90 -23.33 -14.85 -2.11
CA LYS A 90 -23.76 -16.01 -1.31
C LYS A 90 -24.94 -15.69 -0.40
N GLY A 91 -25.45 -14.48 -0.47
CA GLY A 91 -26.67 -14.11 0.26
C GLY A 91 -26.43 -13.46 1.62
N SER A 92 -25.22 -13.03 1.94
CA SER A 92 -24.94 -12.39 3.22
C SER A 92 -25.69 -11.06 3.34
N PRO A 93 -26.59 -10.90 4.32
CA PRO A 93 -27.31 -9.64 4.47
C PRO A 93 -26.39 -8.46 4.81
N ALA A 94 -25.29 -8.73 5.50
CA ALA A 94 -24.34 -7.67 5.87
C ALA A 94 -23.53 -7.19 4.68
N ALA A 95 -23.25 -8.06 3.71
CA ALA A 95 -22.43 -7.73 2.56
C ALA A 95 -23.22 -7.08 1.42
N GLN A 96 -24.51 -7.38 1.30
CA GLN A 96 -25.30 -6.90 0.17
C GLN A 96 -25.37 -5.37 0.06
N PRO A 97 -25.62 -4.61 1.14
CA PRO A 97 -25.63 -3.15 1.03
C PRO A 97 -24.29 -2.59 0.60
N LEU A 98 -23.19 -3.21 1.04
CA LEU A 98 -21.85 -2.75 0.65
C LEU A 98 -21.60 -3.00 -0.84
N ALA A 99 -22.00 -4.16 -1.34
CA ALA A 99 -21.85 -4.47 -2.76
C ALA A 99 -22.70 -3.52 -3.61
N ASP A 100 -23.89 -3.18 -3.15
CA ASP A 100 -24.75 -2.21 -3.84
C ASP A 100 -24.08 -0.84 -3.93
N GLU A 101 -23.41 -0.42 -2.87
CA GLU A 101 -22.67 0.85 -2.90
C GLU A 101 -21.55 0.82 -3.93
N TYR A 102 -20.85 -0.30 -4.03
CA TYR A 102 -19.79 -0.45 -5.03
C TYR A 102 -20.34 -0.31 -6.46
N LEU A 103 -21.51 -0.90 -6.71
CA LEU A 103 -22.15 -0.77 -8.02
C LEU A 103 -22.50 0.68 -8.33
N LYS A 104 -22.95 1.42 -7.32
CA LYS A 104 -23.34 2.81 -7.51
C LYS A 104 -22.16 3.72 -7.79
N GLU A 105 -20.96 3.35 -7.33
CA GLU A 105 -19.76 4.17 -7.58
C GLU A 105 -19.52 4.34 -9.08
N ASN A 106 -19.80 3.33 -9.87
CA ASN A 106 -19.61 3.40 -11.31
C ASN A 106 -20.57 4.38 -11.98
N GLU A 107 -21.73 4.59 -11.38
CA GLU A 107 -22.73 5.49 -11.93
C GLU A 107 -22.37 6.95 -11.77
N LEU A 108 -21.37 7.25 -10.95
CA LEU A 108 -20.94 8.61 -10.68
C LEU A 108 -19.83 9.09 -11.60
N LEU A 109 -19.34 8.25 -12.50
CA LEU A 109 -18.24 8.59 -13.40
C LEU A 109 -18.69 9.49 -14.57
#